data_5b030177207f3f6861cbd9877dc4d273
#
_entry.id   5b030177207f3f6861cbd9877dc4d273
#
_cell.length_a   1.000
_cell.length_b   1.000
_cell.length_c   1.000
_cell.angle_alpha   90.00
_cell.angle_beta   90.00
_cell.angle_gamma   90.00
#
_symmetry.space_group_name_H-M   'P 1'
#
loop_
_entity.id
_entity.type
_entity.pdbx_description
1 polymer ?
#
loop_
_entity_poly.entity_id
_entity_poly.type
_entity_poly.pdbx_seq_one_letter_code
_entity_poly.pdbx_strand_id
1 'polypeptide(L)'
;MVATYVTLEDPVKAVVDLINNNWDGTYTSAVGGTKPTIDESWDLGKRNLKNGDIIRCYEISGGHDILGIGKGLDKHTSTITIDIATAVSRSRLRALYQGVIHIIHAAHSKSAGSALNSDYASIKLLSRTDQSDKLRRWYRYVLNCEITSYEVVN
;
A
#
# COMPACT_ATOMS: atom_id res chain seq x y z
N MET A 1 2.48 -15.15 -34.79
CA MET A 1 3.32 -15.00 -33.58
C MET A 1 2.37 -14.86 -32.39
N VAL A 2 2.44 -15.75 -31.44
CA VAL A 2 1.61 -15.68 -30.25
C VAL A 2 2.28 -14.69 -29.29
N ALA A 3 1.54 -13.68 -28.84
CA ALA A 3 2.05 -12.75 -27.83
C ALA A 3 2.34 -13.54 -26.54
N THR A 4 3.55 -13.41 -26.03
CA THR A 4 3.90 -13.97 -24.74
C THR A 4 3.47 -12.97 -23.67
N TYR A 5 2.46 -13.33 -22.90
CA TYR A 5 2.02 -12.53 -21.79
C TYR A 5 2.91 -12.80 -20.57
N VAL A 6 3.49 -11.75 -20.02
CA VAL A 6 4.13 -11.81 -18.70
C VAL A 6 3.04 -11.55 -17.68
N THR A 7 2.79 -12.52 -16.82
CA THR A 7 1.86 -12.31 -15.70
C THR A 7 2.56 -11.50 -14.63
N LEU A 8 2.15 -10.25 -14.47
CA LEU A 8 2.60 -9.41 -13.37
C LEU A 8 1.94 -9.83 -12.06
N GLU A 9 2.66 -9.69 -10.95
CA GLU A 9 2.07 -9.84 -9.62
C GLU A 9 0.91 -8.85 -9.45
N ASP A 10 -0.14 -9.24 -8.74
CA ASP A 10 -1.24 -8.34 -8.39
C ASP A 10 -0.68 -7.10 -7.66
N PRO A 11 -0.97 -5.87 -8.12
CA PRO A 11 -0.46 -4.66 -7.50
C PRO A 11 -0.88 -4.50 -6.04
N VAL A 12 -2.08 -4.93 -5.68
CA VAL A 12 -2.55 -4.91 -4.28
C VAL A 12 -1.70 -5.85 -3.43
N LYS A 13 -1.47 -7.07 -3.91
CA LYS A 13 -0.62 -8.04 -3.22
C LYS A 13 0.81 -7.53 -3.07
N ALA A 14 1.36 -6.89 -4.10
CA ALA A 14 2.70 -6.32 -4.05
C ALA A 14 2.83 -5.25 -2.95
N VAL A 15 1.82 -4.40 -2.77
CA VAL A 15 1.79 -3.38 -1.71
C VAL A 15 1.59 -4.02 -0.33
N VAL A 16 0.69 -4.99 -0.20
CA VAL A 16 0.47 -5.72 1.06
C VAL A 16 1.75 -6.43 1.50
N ASP A 17 2.40 -7.15 0.60
CA ASP A 17 3.64 -7.87 0.89
C ASP A 17 4.77 -6.90 1.25
N LEU A 18 4.88 -5.77 0.56
CA LEU A 18 5.86 -4.73 0.88
C LEU A 18 5.70 -4.24 2.32
N ILE A 19 4.49 -3.89 2.73
CA ILE A 19 4.23 -3.39 4.08
C ILE A 19 4.42 -4.51 5.11
N ASN A 20 3.89 -5.69 4.84
CA ASN A 20 3.92 -6.81 5.77
C ASN A 20 5.34 -7.33 6.04
N ASN A 21 6.17 -7.43 5.00
CA ASN A 21 7.52 -7.96 5.11
C ASN A 21 8.52 -6.97 5.72
N ASN A 22 8.22 -5.68 5.66
CA ASN A 22 9.11 -4.62 6.15
C ASN A 22 8.57 -3.92 7.40
N TRP A 23 7.51 -4.44 8.00
CA TRP A 23 6.96 -3.84 9.21
C TRP A 23 7.94 -3.94 10.37
N ASP A 24 8.29 -2.78 10.92
CA ASP A 24 9.14 -2.69 12.09
C ASP A 24 8.29 -2.48 13.35
N GLY A 25 8.45 -3.38 14.33
CA GLY A 25 7.74 -3.31 15.60
C GLY A 25 7.98 -2.02 16.40
N THR A 26 9.05 -1.29 16.11
CA THR A 26 9.35 0.00 16.77
C THR A 26 8.26 1.04 16.52
N TYR A 27 7.60 1.02 15.38
CA TYR A 27 6.49 1.95 15.09
C TYR A 27 5.30 1.79 16.02
N THR A 28 5.13 0.61 16.55
CA THR A 28 3.98 0.29 17.42
C THR A 28 4.36 0.09 18.86
N SER A 29 5.63 -0.16 19.17
CA SER A 29 6.10 -0.41 20.54
C SER A 29 5.90 0.78 21.48
N ALA A 30 6.12 2.01 20.98
CA ALA A 30 5.99 3.25 21.75
C ALA A 30 4.56 3.51 22.23
N VAL A 31 3.56 2.93 21.60
CA VAL A 31 2.14 3.06 21.95
C VAL A 31 1.53 1.73 22.43
N GLY A 32 2.38 0.76 22.73
CA GLY A 32 1.97 -0.50 23.36
C GLY A 32 1.14 -1.39 22.48
N GLY A 33 1.65 -1.84 21.37
CA GLY A 33 0.88 -2.69 20.52
C GLY A 33 1.67 -3.67 19.66
N THR A 34 0.97 -4.68 19.24
CA THR A 34 1.47 -5.69 18.31
C THR A 34 1.42 -5.17 16.86
N LYS A 35 2.05 -5.91 15.96
CA LYS A 35 1.93 -5.68 14.53
C LYS A 35 0.46 -5.61 14.11
N PRO A 36 0.06 -4.63 13.28
CA PRO A 36 -1.31 -4.57 12.79
C PRO A 36 -1.63 -5.74 11.86
N THR A 37 -2.90 -6.03 11.66
CA THR A 37 -3.35 -6.92 10.59
C THR A 37 -3.25 -6.20 9.27
N ILE A 38 -2.48 -6.76 8.33
CA ILE A 38 -2.25 -6.18 7.00
C ILE A 38 -2.81 -7.14 5.96
N ASP A 39 -3.79 -6.72 5.18
CA ASP A 39 -4.41 -7.58 4.18
C ASP A 39 -5.05 -6.84 2.98
N GLU A 40 -5.52 -7.65 2.04
CA GLU A 40 -6.23 -7.27 0.82
C GLU A 40 -7.73 -7.37 1.03
N SER A 41 -8.38 -6.48 1.71
CA SER A 41 -9.80 -6.69 1.96
C SER A 41 -10.67 -5.51 1.57
N TRP A 42 -11.70 -5.81 0.81
CA TRP A 42 -12.80 -4.92 0.48
C TRP A 42 -13.84 -4.81 1.60
N ASP A 43 -13.88 -5.78 2.50
CA ASP A 43 -14.96 -5.90 3.48
C ASP A 43 -14.69 -5.07 4.73
N LEU A 44 -15.15 -3.84 4.71
CA LEU A 44 -15.11 -2.93 5.85
C LEU A 44 -16.09 -3.32 6.98
N GLY A 45 -17.12 -4.11 6.65
CA GLY A 45 -18.27 -4.30 7.54
C GLY A 45 -18.12 -5.39 8.61
N LYS A 46 -17.20 -6.33 8.43
CA LYS A 46 -17.15 -7.54 9.25
C LYS A 46 -16.06 -7.57 10.32
N ARG A 47 -15.22 -6.55 10.39
CA ARG A 47 -14.09 -6.57 11.33
C ARG A 47 -14.37 -5.80 12.59
N ASN A 48 -14.22 -6.52 13.68
CA ASN A 48 -14.31 -5.95 15.01
C ASN A 48 -13.00 -5.20 15.33
N LEU A 49 -13.02 -3.87 15.26
CA LEU A 49 -11.90 -3.01 15.58
C LEU A 49 -11.66 -2.89 17.11
N LYS A 50 -12.45 -3.55 17.93
CA LYS A 50 -12.38 -3.38 19.40
C LYS A 50 -10.99 -3.62 19.99
N ASN A 51 -10.18 -4.48 19.36
CA ASN A 51 -8.90 -4.91 19.93
C ASN A 51 -7.75 -4.90 18.94
N GLY A 52 -7.85 -4.17 17.81
CA GLY A 52 -6.81 -4.27 16.82
C GLY A 52 -6.67 -3.06 15.89
N ASP A 53 -5.52 -3.04 15.28
CA ASP A 53 -5.20 -2.13 14.21
C ASP A 53 -5.34 -2.86 12.89
N ILE A 54 -5.80 -2.17 11.87
CA ILE A 54 -6.00 -2.73 10.55
C ILE A 54 -5.35 -1.84 9.52
N ILE A 55 -4.58 -2.45 8.62
CA ILE A 55 -4.09 -1.84 7.40
C ILE A 55 -4.64 -2.67 6.25
N ARG A 56 -5.42 -2.05 5.38
CA ARG A 56 -6.04 -2.69 4.22
C ARG A 56 -5.65 -2.00 2.93
N CYS A 57 -5.38 -2.80 1.92
CA CYS A 57 -5.02 -2.29 0.61
C CYS A 57 -6.02 -2.77 -0.43
N TYR A 58 -6.42 -1.87 -1.32
CA TYR A 58 -7.27 -2.19 -2.47
C TYR A 58 -6.99 -1.23 -3.63
N GLU A 59 -7.19 -1.73 -4.84
CA GLU A 59 -7.02 -0.95 -6.05
C GLU A 59 -8.27 -0.12 -6.35
N ILE A 60 -8.09 1.15 -6.68
CA ILE A 60 -9.19 2.05 -7.04
C ILE A 60 -9.19 2.44 -8.52
N SER A 61 -8.03 2.43 -9.16
CA SER A 61 -7.89 2.74 -10.57
C SER A 61 -6.58 2.23 -11.13
N GLY A 62 -6.54 2.08 -12.44
CA GLY A 62 -5.32 1.75 -13.17
C GLY A 62 -5.30 2.46 -14.51
N GLY A 63 -4.14 2.54 -15.12
CA GLY A 63 -3.95 3.17 -16.41
C GLY A 63 -2.78 2.57 -17.16
N HIS A 64 -2.83 2.76 -18.46
CA HIS A 64 -1.80 2.34 -19.41
C HIS A 64 -1.33 3.54 -20.20
N ASP A 65 -0.04 3.62 -20.42
CA ASP A 65 0.55 4.66 -21.26
C ASP A 65 1.62 4.04 -22.15
N ILE A 66 1.35 4.02 -23.45
CA ILE A 66 2.29 3.44 -24.44
C ILE A 66 3.35 4.47 -24.76
N LEU A 67 4.56 4.17 -24.37
CA LEU A 67 5.73 5.03 -24.59
C LEU A 67 6.48 4.58 -25.83
N GLY A 68 6.37 5.37 -26.89
CA GLY A 68 7.09 5.14 -28.14
C GLY A 68 6.21 4.63 -29.29
N ILE A 69 6.77 4.66 -30.48
CA ILE A 69 6.13 4.23 -31.72
C ILE A 69 6.78 2.91 -32.17
N GLY A 70 5.97 1.92 -32.54
CA GLY A 70 6.44 0.60 -32.95
C GLY A 70 6.65 -0.34 -31.77
N LYS A 71 7.87 -0.86 -31.57
CA LYS A 71 8.21 -1.63 -30.38
C LYS A 71 8.33 -0.70 -29.19
N GLY A 72 7.25 -0.52 -28.45
CA GLY A 72 7.17 0.40 -27.34
C GLY A 72 7.24 -0.26 -25.96
N LEU A 73 7.28 0.58 -24.95
CA LEU A 73 7.04 0.21 -23.58
C LEU A 73 5.60 0.58 -23.24
N ASP A 74 4.87 -0.33 -22.61
CA ASP A 74 3.62 0.00 -21.95
C ASP A 74 3.89 0.28 -20.48
N LYS A 75 3.58 1.48 -20.05
CA LYS A 75 3.66 1.87 -18.64
C LYS A 75 2.32 1.60 -17.99
N HIS A 76 2.31 0.68 -17.06
CA HIS A 76 1.14 0.37 -16.25
C HIS A 76 1.23 1.11 -14.92
N THR A 77 0.18 1.84 -14.57
CA THR A 77 0.04 2.46 -13.26
C THR A 77 -1.20 1.94 -12.57
N SER A 78 -1.07 1.65 -11.29
CA SER A 78 -2.20 1.30 -10.44
C SER A 78 -2.23 2.20 -9.22
N THR A 79 -3.39 2.77 -8.92
CA THR A 79 -3.58 3.53 -7.68
C THR A 79 -4.17 2.61 -6.63
N ILE A 80 -3.42 2.42 -5.56
CA ILE A 80 -3.78 1.57 -4.44
C ILE A 80 -4.14 2.45 -3.25
N THR A 81 -5.29 2.20 -2.67
CA THR A 81 -5.68 2.82 -1.41
C THR A 81 -5.16 1.98 -0.25
N ILE A 82 -4.48 2.61 0.67
CA ILE A 82 -4.05 2.03 1.95
C ILE A 82 -4.89 2.65 3.05
N ASP A 83 -5.78 1.85 3.60
CA ASP A 83 -6.72 2.24 4.65
C ASP A 83 -6.18 1.79 6.00
N ILE A 84 -5.79 2.76 6.83
CA ILE A 84 -5.23 2.54 8.16
C ILE A 84 -6.27 2.92 9.19
N ALA A 85 -6.69 1.98 10.02
CA ALA A 85 -7.70 2.22 11.05
C ALA A 85 -7.30 1.62 12.40
N THR A 86 -7.64 2.33 13.46
CA THR A 86 -7.47 1.87 14.85
C THR A 86 -8.59 2.42 15.74
N ALA A 87 -8.99 1.64 16.72
CA ALA A 87 -9.93 2.09 17.76
C ALA A 87 -9.21 2.51 19.06
N VAL A 88 -7.89 2.45 19.09
CA VAL A 88 -7.10 2.68 20.31
C VAL A 88 -6.96 4.16 20.63
N SER A 89 -6.28 4.91 19.75
CA SER A 89 -6.02 6.34 19.95
C SER A 89 -5.52 7.00 18.67
N ARG A 90 -5.54 8.33 18.66
CA ARG A 90 -4.94 9.09 17.57
C ARG A 90 -3.41 8.92 17.51
N SER A 91 -2.76 8.81 18.65
CA SER A 91 -1.31 8.54 18.71
C SER A 91 -0.97 7.20 18.06
N ARG A 92 -1.80 6.19 18.28
CA ARG A 92 -1.68 4.89 17.63
C ARG A 92 -1.84 5.00 16.11
N LEU A 93 -2.85 5.74 15.65
CA LEU A 93 -3.04 6.00 14.22
C LEU A 93 -1.80 6.65 13.59
N ARG A 94 -1.24 7.66 14.25
CA ARG A 94 -0.03 8.36 13.79
C ARG A 94 1.18 7.42 13.71
N ALA A 95 1.35 6.54 14.67
CA ALA A 95 2.43 5.55 14.67
C ALA A 95 2.30 4.56 13.51
N LEU A 96 1.09 4.04 13.27
CA LEU A 96 0.82 3.15 12.14
C LEU A 96 1.08 3.86 10.80
N TYR A 97 0.61 5.08 10.67
CA TYR A 97 0.82 5.90 9.48
C TYR A 97 2.31 6.14 9.21
N GLN A 98 3.09 6.48 10.21
CA GLN A 98 4.53 6.67 10.06
C GLN A 98 5.24 5.39 9.62
N GLY A 99 4.83 4.24 10.15
CA GLY A 99 5.35 2.94 9.72
C GLY A 99 5.13 2.70 8.23
N VAL A 100 3.91 2.91 7.75
CA VAL A 100 3.56 2.75 6.33
C VAL A 100 4.35 3.71 5.45
N ILE A 101 4.42 4.99 5.83
CA ILE A 101 5.16 6.00 5.06
C ILE A 101 6.65 5.66 4.94
N HIS A 102 7.28 5.28 6.05
CA HIS A 102 8.70 4.94 6.02
C HIS A 102 8.98 3.77 5.09
N ILE A 103 8.12 2.76 5.09
CA ILE A 103 8.25 1.61 4.19
C ILE A 103 8.10 2.04 2.72
N ILE A 104 7.08 2.84 2.41
CA ILE A 104 6.84 3.31 1.04
C ILE A 104 7.99 4.22 0.57
N HIS A 105 8.44 5.14 1.38
CA HIS A 105 9.55 6.03 1.03
C HIS A 105 10.86 5.27 0.84
N ALA A 106 11.13 4.28 1.68
CA ALA A 106 12.31 3.43 1.53
C ALA A 106 12.25 2.61 0.23
N ALA A 107 11.10 2.06 -0.12
CA ALA A 107 10.89 1.35 -1.38
C ALA A 107 11.00 2.29 -2.59
N HIS A 108 10.47 3.51 -2.49
CA HIS A 108 10.58 4.53 -3.54
C HIS A 108 12.03 4.93 -3.81
N SER A 109 12.82 5.13 -2.77
CA SER A 109 14.25 5.48 -2.87
C SER A 109 15.16 4.27 -3.08
N LYS A 110 14.59 3.07 -3.19
CA LYS A 110 15.34 1.80 -3.33
C LYS A 110 16.37 1.57 -2.24
N SER A 111 16.05 2.00 -1.03
CA SER A 111 16.89 1.78 0.15
C SER A 111 16.98 0.29 0.49
N ALA A 112 18.14 -0.13 0.97
CA ALA A 112 18.35 -1.51 1.42
C ALA A 112 17.34 -1.88 2.52
N GLY A 113 16.74 -3.07 2.39
CA GLY A 113 15.78 -3.61 3.37
C GLY A 113 14.31 -3.36 3.06
N SER A 114 13.98 -2.57 2.04
CA SER A 114 12.59 -2.36 1.59
C SER A 114 12.45 -2.69 0.11
N ALA A 115 12.40 -3.98 -0.19
CA ALA A 115 12.31 -4.46 -1.56
C ALA A 115 10.84 -4.51 -2.02
N LEU A 116 10.52 -3.67 -3.01
CA LEU A 116 9.32 -3.82 -3.79
C LEU A 116 9.44 -5.06 -4.69
N ASN A 117 8.30 -5.73 -4.96
CA ASN A 117 8.26 -6.82 -5.93
C ASN A 117 8.95 -6.42 -7.25
N SER A 118 9.78 -7.29 -7.80
CA SER A 118 10.61 -7.02 -8.97
C SER A 118 9.81 -6.72 -10.25
N ASP A 119 8.53 -7.09 -10.30
CA ASP A 119 7.64 -6.74 -11.42
C ASP A 119 7.33 -5.24 -11.47
N TYR A 120 7.57 -4.52 -10.40
CA TYR A 120 7.26 -3.10 -10.28
C TYR A 120 8.53 -2.26 -10.20
N ALA A 121 8.53 -1.16 -10.98
CA ALA A 121 9.65 -0.24 -11.04
C ALA A 121 9.68 0.77 -9.90
N SER A 122 8.50 1.20 -9.45
CA SER A 122 8.40 2.24 -8.41
C SER A 122 7.07 2.22 -7.68
N ILE A 123 7.10 2.78 -6.50
CA ILE A 123 5.93 3.11 -5.69
C ILE A 123 6.09 4.51 -5.12
N LYS A 124 5.02 5.30 -5.10
CA LYS A 124 5.03 6.63 -4.48
C LYS A 124 3.71 6.93 -3.77
N LEU A 125 3.79 7.68 -2.69
CA LEU A 125 2.62 8.18 -1.99
C LEU A 125 2.06 9.41 -2.74
N LEU A 126 0.74 9.43 -2.96
CA LEU A 126 0.05 10.53 -3.64
C LEU A 126 -0.64 11.47 -2.66
N SER A 127 -1.40 10.93 -1.73
CA SER A 127 -2.26 11.71 -0.84
C SER A 127 -2.59 10.97 0.45
N ARG A 128 -3.08 11.75 1.40
CA ARG A 128 -3.62 11.27 2.67
C ARG A 128 -4.89 12.05 3.01
N THR A 129 -5.90 11.35 3.48
CA THR A 129 -7.14 11.94 3.99
C THR A 129 -7.42 11.42 5.39
N ASP A 130 -7.73 12.30 6.32
CA ASP A 130 -8.20 11.93 7.67
C ASP A 130 -9.71 11.71 7.61
N GLN A 131 -10.14 10.48 7.86
CA GLN A 131 -11.55 10.08 7.92
C GLN A 131 -11.94 9.57 9.31
N SER A 132 -11.30 10.07 10.34
CA SER A 132 -11.58 9.70 11.73
C SER A 132 -12.97 10.14 12.15
N ASP A 133 -13.67 9.27 12.90
CA ASP A 133 -14.92 9.58 13.57
C ASP A 133 -14.65 9.71 15.08
N LYS A 134 -14.60 10.95 15.55
CA LYS A 134 -14.27 11.26 16.95
C LYS A 134 -15.36 10.79 17.93
N LEU A 135 -16.61 10.76 17.50
CA LEU A 135 -17.72 10.35 18.36
C LEU A 135 -17.73 8.84 18.61
N ARG A 136 -17.34 8.06 17.60
CA ARG A 136 -17.26 6.60 17.69
C ARG A 136 -15.90 6.08 18.13
N ARG A 137 -14.94 6.98 18.40
CA ARG A 137 -13.54 6.65 18.67
C ARG A 137 -12.93 5.76 17.59
N TRP A 138 -13.18 6.11 16.35
CA TRP A 138 -12.60 5.46 15.19
C TRP A 138 -11.61 6.41 14.54
N TYR A 139 -10.36 6.05 14.60
CA TYR A 139 -9.27 6.82 14.02
C TYR A 139 -8.86 6.16 12.70
N ARG A 140 -8.89 6.92 11.61
CA ARG A 140 -8.69 6.40 10.27
C ARG A 140 -7.97 7.39 9.38
N TYR A 141 -6.91 6.91 8.71
CA TYR A 141 -6.29 7.58 7.57
C TYR A 141 -6.48 6.75 6.32
N VAL A 142 -6.79 7.42 5.22
CA VAL A 142 -6.86 6.83 3.88
C VAL A 142 -5.72 7.42 3.06
N LEU A 143 -4.79 6.56 2.64
CA LEU A 143 -3.67 6.94 1.80
C LEU A 143 -3.92 6.43 0.39
N ASN A 144 -3.51 7.21 -0.61
CA ASN A 144 -3.41 6.74 -1.98
C ASN A 144 -1.95 6.69 -2.38
N CYS A 145 -1.54 5.56 -2.94
CA CYS A 145 -0.22 5.39 -3.53
C CYS A 145 -0.35 4.92 -4.98
N GLU A 146 0.67 5.21 -5.76
CA GLU A 146 0.77 4.77 -7.15
C GLU A 146 1.92 3.79 -7.27
N ILE A 147 1.63 2.64 -7.85
CA ILE A 147 2.62 1.62 -8.19
C ILE A 147 2.73 1.52 -9.72
N THR A 148 3.96 1.44 -10.22
CA THR A 148 4.25 1.50 -11.66
C THR A 148 5.05 0.29 -12.09
N SER A 149 4.64 -0.32 -13.20
CA SER A 149 5.38 -1.34 -13.92
C SER A 149 5.54 -0.98 -15.39
N TYR A 150 6.48 -1.62 -16.06
CA TYR A 150 6.72 -1.46 -17.49
C TYR A 150 6.73 -2.82 -18.17
N GLU A 151 6.03 -2.93 -19.28
CA GLU A 151 6.01 -4.10 -20.12
C GLU A 151 6.49 -3.76 -21.52
N VAL A 152 7.35 -4.61 -22.07
CA VAL A 152 7.79 -4.45 -23.46
C VAL A 152 6.69 -4.94 -24.38
N VAL A 153 6.20 -4.07 -25.22
CA VAL A 153 5.20 -4.39 -26.26
C VAL A 153 5.93 -4.78 -27.54
N ASN A 154 5.77 -6.01 -27.92
CA ASN A 154 6.33 -6.58 -29.15
C ASN A 154 5.27 -6.65 -30.28
#